data_f3ae145bd79a2ea369df88764980e7e4
#
_entry.id   f3ae145bd79a2ea369df88764980e7e4
#
_cell.length_a   1.000
_cell.length_b   1.000
_cell.length_c   1.000
_cell.angle_alpha   90.00
_cell.angle_beta   90.00
_cell.angle_gamma   90.00
#
_symmetry.space_group_name_H-M   'P 1'
#
loop_
_entity.id
_entity.type
_entity.pdbx_description
1 polymer ?
#
loop_
_entity_poly.entity_id
_entity_poly.type
_entity_poly.pdbx_seq_one_letter_code
_entity_poly.pdbx_strand_id
1 'polypeptide(L)'
;GCSLCTEVCPAKNKSQTNLKAINMTPQEVAHDDGVINWDYFTKLPSYDRNKLNHEKAKESQFLEPMFEFSGACPGCGETPYVKLASQLFGDRMIIANATGCSSIYGGNLPTTPWRKNEDGRGPAWSNSLFEDNAEFGLGFRLAIDKHTHNAREILQDLKGKLGAELCENILNSNQKDEPEIFEQRARVQELKNILKSQKGTQVARLNNLADYLVKKSVWMMGGDGWAYDIGYGGVDHVLASGKNVNILVMDTQVYSNTGGQQSRATMTGAVAKF
;
A
#
# COMPACT_ATOMS: atom_id res chain seq x y z
N GLY A 1 -19.02 8.56 -13.40
CA GLY A 1 -18.88 9.95 -13.16
C GLY A 1 -19.68 10.48 -11.99
N CYS A 2 -19.00 10.79 -10.87
CA CYS A 2 -19.66 11.42 -9.72
C CYS A 2 -19.83 12.94 -9.87
N SER A 3 -19.33 13.54 -10.97
CA SER A 3 -19.33 14.99 -11.27
C SER A 3 -18.57 15.91 -10.30
N LEU A 4 -17.97 15.39 -9.23
CA LEU A 4 -17.29 16.20 -8.21
C LEU A 4 -16.23 17.14 -8.81
N CYS A 5 -15.42 16.68 -9.78
CA CYS A 5 -14.40 17.49 -10.42
C CYS A 5 -15.00 18.69 -11.16
N THR A 6 -16.20 18.54 -11.75
CA THR A 6 -16.90 19.65 -12.41
C THR A 6 -17.51 20.60 -11.41
N GLU A 7 -18.06 20.09 -10.30
CA GLU A 7 -18.65 20.93 -9.25
C GLU A 7 -17.60 21.84 -8.58
N VAL A 8 -16.45 21.29 -8.21
CA VAL A 8 -15.39 22.04 -7.49
C VAL A 8 -14.45 22.82 -8.41
N CYS A 9 -14.56 22.68 -9.75
CA CYS A 9 -13.69 23.37 -10.69
C CYS A 9 -13.83 24.90 -10.55
N PRO A 10 -12.76 25.63 -10.19
CA PRO A 10 -12.82 27.09 -9.98
C PRO A 10 -12.79 27.90 -11.28
N ALA A 11 -12.32 27.29 -12.36
CA ALA A 11 -12.15 27.99 -13.64
C ALA A 11 -13.44 28.02 -14.43
N LYS A 12 -13.94 29.25 -14.72
CA LYS A 12 -15.13 29.49 -15.53
C LYS A 12 -14.74 29.88 -16.96
N ASN A 13 -15.54 29.47 -17.93
CA ASN A 13 -15.41 29.93 -19.30
C ASN A 13 -15.86 31.40 -19.39
N LYS A 14 -15.02 32.26 -20.00
CA LYS A 14 -15.27 33.69 -20.07
C LYS A 14 -16.36 34.07 -21.12
N SER A 15 -16.47 33.25 -22.15
CA SER A 15 -17.45 33.48 -23.26
C SER A 15 -18.76 32.73 -23.03
N GLN A 16 -18.75 31.64 -22.31
CA GLN A 16 -19.94 30.84 -22.00
C GLN A 16 -19.97 30.57 -20.47
N THR A 17 -20.61 31.46 -19.76
CA THR A 17 -20.59 31.54 -18.30
C THR A 17 -21.21 30.33 -17.57
N ASN A 18 -22.03 29.54 -18.30
CA ASN A 18 -22.57 28.25 -17.83
C ASN A 18 -21.59 27.10 -17.90
N LEU A 19 -20.44 27.29 -18.57
CA LEU A 19 -19.38 26.27 -18.66
C LEU A 19 -18.20 26.59 -17.73
N LYS A 20 -17.53 25.54 -17.32
CA LYS A 20 -16.28 25.58 -16.58
C LYS A 20 -15.13 25.05 -17.47
N ALA A 21 -13.93 24.97 -16.96
CA ALA A 21 -12.83 24.31 -17.66
C ALA A 21 -13.06 22.79 -17.81
N ILE A 22 -13.76 22.20 -16.84
CA ILE A 22 -14.15 20.78 -16.86
C ILE A 22 -15.68 20.72 -16.83
N ASN A 23 -16.26 19.97 -17.77
CA ASN A 23 -17.71 19.85 -17.92
C ASN A 23 -18.10 18.38 -18.12
N MET A 24 -19.32 18.03 -17.73
CA MET A 24 -19.91 16.74 -18.06
C MET A 24 -20.43 16.77 -19.52
N THR A 25 -20.19 15.70 -20.26
CA THR A 25 -20.70 15.47 -21.60
C THR A 25 -21.30 14.07 -21.72
N PRO A 26 -22.20 13.81 -22.66
CA PRO A 26 -22.62 12.44 -22.96
C PRO A 26 -21.43 11.56 -23.31
N GLN A 27 -21.44 10.31 -22.84
CA GLN A 27 -20.31 9.38 -23.00
C GLN A 27 -20.01 9.08 -24.47
N GLU A 28 -21.03 8.96 -25.29
CA GLU A 28 -20.92 8.62 -26.72
C GLU A 28 -20.06 9.63 -27.50
N VAL A 29 -20.09 10.92 -27.09
CA VAL A 29 -19.36 12.00 -27.78
C VAL A 29 -17.83 11.86 -27.62
N ALA A 30 -17.38 11.27 -26.51
CA ALA A 30 -15.96 11.22 -26.17
C ALA A 30 -15.40 9.77 -26.12
N HIS A 31 -16.24 8.77 -26.39
CA HIS A 31 -15.89 7.38 -26.15
C HIS A 31 -14.71 6.89 -27.01
N ASP A 32 -14.79 7.07 -28.33
CA ASP A 32 -13.81 6.50 -29.26
C ASP A 32 -12.44 7.17 -29.12
N ASP A 33 -12.40 8.48 -29.06
CA ASP A 33 -11.18 9.23 -28.79
C ASP A 33 -10.63 8.90 -27.39
N GLY A 34 -11.51 8.73 -26.41
CA GLY A 34 -11.16 8.37 -25.05
C GLY A 34 -10.48 6.99 -24.96
N VAL A 35 -10.95 6.00 -25.72
CA VAL A 35 -10.34 4.66 -25.78
C VAL A 35 -8.94 4.72 -26.37
N ILE A 36 -8.74 5.45 -27.47
CA ILE A 36 -7.42 5.62 -28.12
C ILE A 36 -6.45 6.34 -27.18
N ASN A 37 -6.90 7.43 -26.57
CA ASN A 37 -6.08 8.21 -25.63
C ASN A 37 -5.71 7.40 -24.38
N TRP A 38 -6.64 6.58 -23.88
CA TRP A 38 -6.41 5.69 -22.75
C TRP A 38 -5.37 4.61 -23.07
N ASP A 39 -5.49 3.98 -24.25
CA ASP A 39 -4.52 2.96 -24.71
C ASP A 39 -3.11 3.57 -24.86
N TYR A 40 -3.01 4.79 -25.38
CA TYR A 40 -1.74 5.54 -25.43
C TYR A 40 -1.21 5.84 -24.04
N PHE A 41 -2.06 6.36 -23.13
CA PHE A 41 -1.68 6.74 -21.76
C PHE A 41 -1.16 5.54 -20.97
N THR A 42 -1.80 4.39 -21.09
CA THR A 42 -1.38 3.18 -20.35
C THR A 42 -0.07 2.58 -20.83
N LYS A 43 0.40 2.96 -22.03
CA LYS A 43 1.69 2.55 -22.59
C LYS A 43 2.84 3.50 -22.27
N LEU A 44 2.56 4.65 -21.66
CA LEU A 44 3.62 5.57 -21.24
C LEU A 44 4.47 4.93 -20.13
N PRO A 45 5.80 5.08 -20.16
CA PRO A 45 6.66 4.54 -19.12
C PRO A 45 6.39 5.24 -17.78
N SER A 46 6.42 4.47 -16.71
CA SER A 46 6.33 5.00 -15.35
C SER A 46 7.53 5.89 -15.03
N TYR A 47 7.34 6.87 -14.15
CA TYR A 47 8.42 7.74 -13.71
C TYR A 47 9.42 6.96 -12.85
N ASP A 48 10.72 7.22 -13.05
CA ASP A 48 11.78 6.59 -12.26
C ASP A 48 11.71 7.07 -10.79
N ARG A 49 11.36 6.16 -9.89
CA ARG A 49 11.22 6.43 -8.45
C ARG A 49 12.47 7.04 -7.83
N ASN A 50 13.66 6.66 -8.30
CA ASN A 50 14.95 7.13 -7.76
C ASN A 50 15.23 8.61 -8.08
N LYS A 51 14.50 9.19 -9.03
CA LYS A 51 14.64 10.61 -9.45
C LYS A 51 13.65 11.54 -8.78
N LEU A 52 12.75 11.02 -7.94
CA LEU A 52 11.70 11.78 -7.27
C LEU A 52 12.02 12.00 -5.79
N ASN A 53 11.71 13.17 -5.29
CA ASN A 53 11.74 13.43 -3.86
C ASN A 53 10.39 13.00 -3.24
N HIS A 54 10.39 11.86 -2.58
CA HIS A 54 9.20 11.25 -2.00
C HIS A 54 8.62 12.03 -0.81
N GLU A 55 9.39 12.93 -0.22
CA GLU A 55 8.94 13.79 0.88
C GLU A 55 8.11 14.98 0.39
N LYS A 56 8.15 15.28 -0.92
CA LYS A 56 7.34 16.34 -1.50
C LYS A 56 6.02 15.83 -2.02
N ALA A 57 4.92 16.41 -1.51
CA ALA A 57 3.56 16.05 -1.92
C ALA A 57 3.35 16.10 -3.45
N LYS A 58 3.93 17.08 -4.14
CA LYS A 58 3.85 17.18 -5.61
C LYS A 58 4.55 16.02 -6.32
N GLU A 59 5.78 15.71 -5.90
CA GLU A 59 6.59 14.68 -6.56
C GLU A 59 6.10 13.26 -6.26
N SER A 60 5.58 13.02 -5.05
CA SER A 60 4.97 11.73 -4.71
C SER A 60 3.78 11.36 -5.60
N GLN A 61 3.10 12.36 -6.20
CA GLN A 61 1.97 12.11 -7.12
C GLN A 61 2.39 11.58 -8.50
N PHE A 62 3.67 11.68 -8.86
CA PHE A 62 4.21 11.06 -10.08
C PHE A 62 4.57 9.58 -9.89
N LEU A 63 4.56 9.10 -8.65
CA LEU A 63 4.75 7.69 -8.37
C LEU A 63 3.54 6.88 -8.83
N GLU A 64 3.80 5.71 -9.38
CA GLU A 64 2.76 4.79 -9.82
C GLU A 64 1.88 4.35 -8.63
N PRO A 65 0.57 4.61 -8.66
CA PRO A 65 -0.33 4.13 -7.61
C PRO A 65 -0.57 2.63 -7.76
N MET A 66 -0.61 1.92 -6.63
CA MET A 66 -0.93 0.49 -6.59
C MET A 66 -2.29 0.23 -5.92
N PHE A 67 -3.07 1.30 -5.75
CA PHE A 67 -4.46 1.30 -5.33
C PHE A 67 -5.21 2.34 -6.15
N GLU A 68 -6.10 1.90 -7.06
CA GLU A 68 -6.88 2.76 -7.94
C GLU A 68 -8.25 2.16 -8.27
N PHE A 69 -9.17 3.03 -8.67
CA PHE A 69 -10.50 2.64 -9.16
C PHE A 69 -11.27 1.75 -8.18
N SER A 70 -11.16 2.05 -6.90
CA SER A 70 -11.90 1.32 -5.86
C SER A 70 -13.39 1.55 -5.96
N GLY A 71 -14.19 0.61 -5.42
CA GLY A 71 -15.64 0.74 -5.30
C GLY A 71 -16.10 1.65 -4.14
N ALA A 72 -15.25 2.56 -3.66
CA ALA A 72 -15.60 3.52 -2.61
C ALA A 72 -16.65 4.53 -3.08
N CYS A 73 -17.29 5.19 -2.12
CA CYS A 73 -18.26 6.25 -2.39
C CYS A 73 -17.63 7.39 -3.21
N PRO A 74 -18.39 8.04 -4.10
CA PRO A 74 -17.95 9.24 -4.79
C PRO A 74 -17.47 10.32 -3.81
N GLY A 75 -16.22 10.80 -4.01
CA GLY A 75 -15.63 11.79 -3.12
C GLY A 75 -15.20 11.25 -1.74
N CYS A 76 -15.01 9.93 -1.60
CA CYS A 76 -14.52 9.32 -0.37
C CYS A 76 -13.22 9.98 0.11
N GLY A 77 -13.17 10.41 1.36
CA GLY A 77 -12.01 11.06 1.97
C GLY A 77 -10.89 10.11 2.37
N GLU A 78 -11.15 8.79 2.44
CA GLU A 78 -10.17 7.80 2.86
C GLU A 78 -9.24 7.36 1.71
N THR A 79 -9.80 7.17 0.52
CA THR A 79 -9.08 6.60 -0.62
C THR A 79 -7.84 7.36 -1.07
N PRO A 80 -7.75 8.71 -0.97
CA PRO A 80 -6.52 9.44 -1.29
C PRO A 80 -5.33 9.07 -0.41
N TYR A 81 -5.56 8.78 0.88
CA TYR A 81 -4.50 8.36 1.80
C TYR A 81 -4.02 6.93 1.51
N VAL A 82 -4.94 6.02 1.22
CA VAL A 82 -4.61 4.65 0.82
C VAL A 82 -3.84 4.66 -0.51
N LYS A 83 -4.27 5.47 -1.48
CA LYS A 83 -3.55 5.67 -2.74
C LYS A 83 -2.13 6.18 -2.50
N LEU A 84 -1.96 7.23 -1.71
CA LEU A 84 -0.64 7.79 -1.37
C LEU A 84 0.26 6.75 -0.68
N ALA A 85 -0.26 6.01 0.29
CA ALA A 85 0.49 4.93 0.94
C ALA A 85 0.93 3.86 -0.07
N SER A 86 0.08 3.52 -1.04
CA SER A 86 0.42 2.57 -2.10
C SER A 86 1.48 3.11 -3.08
N GLN A 87 1.46 4.42 -3.36
CA GLN A 87 2.48 5.09 -4.18
C GLN A 87 3.86 5.06 -3.50
N LEU A 88 3.90 5.31 -2.19
CA LEU A 88 5.16 5.39 -1.43
C LEU A 88 5.72 4.01 -1.08
N PHE A 89 4.89 3.03 -0.73
CA PHE A 89 5.33 1.77 -0.13
C PHE A 89 4.79 0.52 -0.84
N GLY A 90 3.91 0.66 -1.83
CA GLY A 90 3.10 -0.43 -2.38
C GLY A 90 3.89 -1.64 -2.86
N ASP A 91 5.07 -1.45 -3.43
CA ASP A 91 5.92 -2.50 -3.98
C ASP A 91 6.53 -3.46 -2.92
N ARG A 92 6.39 -3.12 -1.63
CA ARG A 92 6.88 -3.90 -0.48
C ARG A 92 5.90 -3.93 0.69
N MET A 93 4.66 -3.51 0.45
CA MET A 93 3.63 -3.32 1.46
C MET A 93 2.90 -4.61 1.78
N ILE A 94 2.68 -4.88 3.05
CA ILE A 94 1.85 -5.97 3.55
C ILE A 94 0.79 -5.33 4.44
N ILE A 95 -0.47 -5.58 4.14
CA ILE A 95 -1.61 -4.88 4.72
C ILE A 95 -2.49 -5.85 5.50
N ALA A 96 -2.70 -5.55 6.78
CA ALA A 96 -3.76 -6.07 7.61
C ALA A 96 -4.87 -5.02 7.67
N ASN A 97 -6.00 -5.26 7.02
CA ASN A 97 -7.11 -4.32 6.97
C ASN A 97 -8.22 -4.76 7.92
N ALA A 98 -8.63 -3.88 8.81
CA ALA A 98 -9.77 -4.12 9.69
C ALA A 98 -11.08 -4.03 8.91
N THR A 99 -12.05 -4.91 9.22
CA THR A 99 -13.37 -4.88 8.59
C THR A 99 -14.04 -3.51 8.82
N GLY A 100 -14.50 -2.92 7.73
CA GLY A 100 -15.13 -1.60 7.68
C GLY A 100 -15.19 -1.09 6.23
N CYS A 101 -15.30 0.22 6.01
CA CYS A 101 -15.31 0.80 4.67
C CYS A 101 -14.08 0.38 3.86
N SER A 102 -12.89 0.48 4.43
CA SER A 102 -11.63 0.18 3.74
C SER A 102 -11.51 -1.28 3.30
N SER A 103 -12.05 -2.23 4.06
CA SER A 103 -12.07 -3.64 3.66
C SER A 103 -13.09 -3.90 2.56
N ILE A 104 -14.20 -3.16 2.54
CA ILE A 104 -15.22 -3.31 1.50
C ILE A 104 -14.71 -2.78 0.16
N TYR A 105 -14.21 -1.53 0.11
CA TYR A 105 -13.71 -1.01 -1.15
C TYR A 105 -12.33 -1.59 -1.55
N GLY A 106 -11.56 -2.13 -0.59
CA GLY A 106 -10.27 -2.79 -0.83
C GLY A 106 -10.36 -4.25 -1.24
N GLY A 107 -11.44 -4.96 -0.86
CA GLY A 107 -11.65 -6.38 -1.11
C GLY A 107 -12.83 -6.72 -2.02
N ASN A 108 -13.24 -5.80 -2.89
CA ASN A 108 -14.41 -5.96 -3.75
C ASN A 108 -14.14 -6.92 -4.91
N LEU A 109 -14.49 -8.19 -4.73
CA LEU A 109 -14.33 -9.24 -5.74
C LEU A 109 -15.49 -9.22 -6.77
N PRO A 110 -15.26 -9.64 -8.02
CA PRO A 110 -14.03 -10.25 -8.58
C PRO A 110 -12.96 -9.24 -8.98
N THR A 111 -13.26 -7.95 -8.94
CA THR A 111 -12.29 -6.88 -9.19
C THR A 111 -11.56 -6.50 -7.91
N THR A 112 -10.36 -6.00 -8.04
CA THR A 112 -9.60 -5.45 -6.91
C THR A 112 -8.99 -4.11 -7.28
N PRO A 113 -8.99 -3.11 -6.38
CA PRO A 113 -8.30 -1.85 -6.62
C PRO A 113 -6.78 -1.97 -6.48
N TRP A 114 -6.28 -3.08 -5.94
CA TRP A 114 -4.86 -3.34 -5.74
C TRP A 114 -4.22 -3.89 -7.01
N ARG A 115 -3.05 -3.39 -7.35
CA ARG A 115 -2.30 -3.82 -8.55
C ARG A 115 -0.83 -4.05 -8.24
N LYS A 116 -0.15 -4.70 -9.18
CA LYS A 116 1.30 -4.87 -9.23
C LYS A 116 1.89 -3.89 -10.24
N ASN A 117 3.14 -3.48 -10.00
CA ASN A 117 3.93 -2.74 -10.98
C ASN A 117 4.48 -3.66 -12.09
N GLU A 118 5.24 -3.08 -13.01
CA GLU A 118 5.87 -3.80 -14.15
C GLU A 118 6.81 -4.92 -13.68
N ASP A 119 7.43 -4.78 -12.52
CA ASP A 119 8.29 -5.81 -11.90
C ASP A 119 7.49 -6.95 -11.22
N GLY A 120 6.17 -6.92 -11.29
CA GLY A 120 5.29 -7.90 -10.64
C GLY A 120 5.18 -7.75 -9.12
N ARG A 121 5.59 -6.61 -8.57
CA ARG A 121 5.53 -6.28 -7.13
C ARG A 121 4.31 -5.40 -6.83
N GLY A 122 3.67 -5.64 -5.70
CA GLY A 122 2.53 -4.85 -5.24
C GLY A 122 2.12 -5.23 -3.83
N PRO A 123 1.13 -4.54 -3.26
CA PRO A 123 0.65 -4.81 -1.91
C PRO A 123 0.12 -6.23 -1.75
N ALA A 124 0.49 -6.88 -0.65
CA ALA A 124 -0.18 -8.08 -0.17
C ALA A 124 -1.26 -7.65 0.83
N TRP A 125 -2.51 -7.73 0.40
CA TRP A 125 -3.65 -7.27 1.19
C TRP A 125 -4.43 -8.45 1.77
N SER A 126 -4.72 -8.37 3.06
CA SER A 126 -5.60 -9.31 3.77
C SER A 126 -6.46 -8.55 4.75
N ASN A 127 -7.69 -9.03 4.96
CA ASN A 127 -8.56 -8.45 5.96
C ASN A 127 -8.83 -9.43 7.12
N SER A 128 -9.09 -8.89 8.30
CA SER A 128 -9.60 -9.60 9.45
C SER A 128 -10.73 -8.80 10.09
N LEU A 129 -11.34 -9.35 11.13
CA LEU A 129 -12.36 -8.64 11.89
C LEU A 129 -11.75 -7.39 12.54
N PHE A 130 -12.58 -6.35 12.76
CA PHE A 130 -12.06 -5.10 13.29
C PHE A 130 -11.66 -5.19 14.79
N GLU A 131 -12.12 -6.20 15.49
CA GLU A 131 -11.75 -6.48 16.88
C GLU A 131 -10.38 -7.15 17.04
N ASP A 132 -9.83 -7.82 16.00
CA ASP A 132 -8.58 -8.60 16.09
C ASP A 132 -7.48 -8.17 15.10
N ASN A 133 -7.73 -7.14 14.32
CA ASN A 133 -6.87 -6.76 13.21
C ASN A 133 -5.47 -6.32 13.64
N ALA A 134 -5.33 -5.68 14.78
CA ALA A 134 -4.03 -5.25 15.27
C ALA A 134 -3.13 -6.46 15.58
N GLU A 135 -3.66 -7.48 16.23
CA GLU A 135 -2.97 -8.74 16.52
C GLU A 135 -2.65 -9.51 15.26
N PHE A 136 -3.58 -9.53 14.30
CA PHE A 136 -3.37 -10.14 12.98
C PHE A 136 -2.19 -9.48 12.24
N GLY A 137 -2.14 -8.15 12.22
CA GLY A 137 -1.04 -7.39 11.62
C GLY A 137 0.28 -7.56 12.38
N LEU A 138 0.24 -7.66 13.71
CA LEU A 138 1.42 -7.98 14.52
C LEU A 138 1.96 -9.37 14.16
N GLY A 139 1.07 -10.34 13.92
CA GLY A 139 1.43 -11.67 13.45
C GLY A 139 2.24 -11.63 12.14
N PHE A 140 1.85 -10.80 11.17
CA PHE A 140 2.64 -10.57 9.95
C PHE A 140 4.03 -10.05 10.25
N ARG A 141 4.15 -9.06 11.15
CA ARG A 141 5.46 -8.51 11.51
C ARG A 141 6.37 -9.56 12.14
N LEU A 142 5.86 -10.34 13.08
CA LEU A 142 6.61 -11.40 13.75
C LEU A 142 7.04 -12.51 12.77
N ALA A 143 6.16 -12.91 11.86
CA ALA A 143 6.47 -13.89 10.82
C ALA A 143 7.57 -13.39 9.87
N ILE A 144 7.48 -12.13 9.42
CA ILE A 144 8.48 -11.51 8.55
C ILE A 144 9.82 -11.41 9.26
N ASP A 145 9.84 -10.99 10.53
CA ASP A 145 11.07 -10.90 11.33
C ASP A 145 11.73 -12.27 11.45
N LYS A 146 10.95 -13.32 11.70
CA LYS A 146 11.48 -14.69 11.79
C LYS A 146 12.01 -15.20 10.45
N HIS A 147 11.30 -14.95 9.35
CA HIS A 147 11.77 -15.31 8.01
C HIS A 147 13.05 -14.57 7.63
N THR A 148 13.11 -13.28 7.92
CA THR A 148 14.31 -12.45 7.70
C THR A 148 15.49 -12.97 8.52
N HIS A 149 15.27 -13.25 9.80
CA HIS A 149 16.31 -13.83 10.67
C HIS A 149 16.84 -15.17 10.10
N ASN A 150 15.95 -16.08 9.77
CA ASN A 150 16.33 -17.37 9.19
C ASN A 150 17.08 -17.22 7.86
N ALA A 151 16.63 -16.29 6.99
CA ALA A 151 17.32 -16.03 5.72
C ALA A 151 18.75 -15.51 5.95
N ARG A 152 18.93 -14.61 6.92
CA ARG A 152 20.24 -14.05 7.28
C ARG A 152 21.18 -15.11 7.88
N GLU A 153 20.70 -15.98 8.76
CA GLU A 153 21.47 -17.09 9.31
C GLU A 153 21.97 -18.03 8.21
N ILE A 154 21.05 -18.50 7.34
CA ILE A 154 21.42 -19.40 6.25
C ILE A 154 22.39 -18.73 5.27
N LEU A 155 22.18 -17.44 4.97
CA LEU A 155 23.08 -16.68 4.09
C LEU A 155 24.50 -16.59 4.71
N GLN A 156 24.59 -16.36 6.01
CA GLN A 156 25.87 -16.32 6.74
C GLN A 156 26.58 -17.68 6.68
N ASP A 157 25.86 -18.77 6.89
CA ASP A 157 26.41 -20.15 6.86
C ASP A 157 26.91 -20.53 5.46
N LEU A 158 26.24 -20.06 4.43
CA LEU A 158 26.57 -20.36 3.04
C LEU A 158 27.55 -19.34 2.41
N LYS A 159 28.03 -18.34 3.15
CA LYS A 159 28.86 -17.23 2.65
C LYS A 159 30.05 -17.71 1.81
N GLY A 160 30.74 -18.76 2.24
CA GLY A 160 31.90 -19.31 1.52
C GLY A 160 31.57 -19.95 0.17
N LYS A 161 30.29 -20.33 -0.06
CA LYS A 161 29.83 -20.96 -1.31
C LYS A 161 29.15 -19.97 -2.27
N LEU A 162 28.58 -18.89 -1.74
CA LEU A 162 27.77 -17.95 -2.51
C LEU A 162 28.49 -16.65 -2.89
N GLY A 163 29.72 -16.46 -2.39
CA GLY A 163 30.49 -15.24 -2.56
C GLY A 163 30.45 -14.34 -1.34
N ALA A 164 31.61 -14.18 -0.70
CA ALA A 164 31.71 -13.50 0.60
C ALA A 164 31.28 -12.02 0.50
N GLU A 165 31.70 -11.33 -0.53
CA GLU A 165 31.41 -9.91 -0.74
C GLU A 165 29.91 -9.64 -0.94
N LEU A 166 29.24 -10.43 -1.80
CA LEU A 166 27.80 -10.30 -2.03
C LEU A 166 27.02 -10.54 -0.74
N CYS A 167 27.37 -11.59 0.02
CA CYS A 167 26.71 -11.92 1.28
C CYS A 167 26.89 -10.79 2.31
N GLU A 168 28.09 -10.22 2.44
CA GLU A 168 28.35 -9.10 3.35
C GLU A 168 27.55 -7.85 2.96
N ASN A 169 27.51 -7.52 1.69
CA ASN A 169 26.75 -6.38 1.17
C ASN A 169 25.26 -6.54 1.44
N ILE A 170 24.69 -7.75 1.30
CA ILE A 170 23.30 -8.04 1.65
C ILE A 170 23.06 -7.92 3.15
N LEU A 171 23.94 -8.50 3.97
CA LEU A 171 23.78 -8.53 5.43
C LEU A 171 23.93 -7.16 6.09
N ASN A 172 24.79 -6.30 5.55
CA ASN A 172 25.11 -4.98 6.10
C ASN A 172 24.26 -3.84 5.54
N SER A 173 23.37 -4.11 4.59
CA SER A 173 22.49 -3.09 3.99
C SER A 173 21.46 -2.59 4.99
N ASN A 174 21.42 -1.26 5.21
CA ASN A 174 20.48 -0.61 6.14
C ASN A 174 19.09 -0.43 5.53
N GLN A 175 18.99 -0.30 4.22
CA GLN A 175 17.73 -0.11 3.47
C GLN A 175 16.88 1.04 4.05
N LYS A 176 17.48 2.21 4.24
CA LYS A 176 16.83 3.39 4.83
C LYS A 176 15.93 4.11 3.83
N ASP A 177 16.37 4.18 2.58
CA ASP A 177 15.74 4.93 1.50
C ASP A 177 15.52 4.07 0.25
N GLU A 178 14.88 4.64 -0.75
CA GLU A 178 14.57 3.94 -2.01
C GLU A 178 15.83 3.48 -2.77
N PRO A 179 16.89 4.29 -2.92
CA PRO A 179 18.12 3.83 -3.55
C PRO A 179 18.73 2.60 -2.88
N GLU A 180 18.85 2.60 -1.55
CA GLU A 180 19.37 1.44 -0.79
C GLU A 180 18.49 0.19 -0.95
N ILE A 181 17.16 0.36 -1.00
CA ILE A 181 16.23 -0.74 -1.23
C ILE A 181 16.37 -1.27 -2.66
N PHE A 182 16.54 -0.38 -3.65
CA PHE A 182 16.75 -0.76 -5.04
C PHE A 182 18.05 -1.57 -5.21
N GLU A 183 19.15 -1.10 -4.64
CA GLU A 183 20.42 -1.83 -4.65
C GLU A 183 20.29 -3.20 -3.95
N GLN A 184 19.60 -3.25 -2.80
CA GLN A 184 19.39 -4.50 -2.11
C GLN A 184 18.59 -5.51 -2.92
N ARG A 185 17.60 -5.05 -3.68
CA ARG A 185 16.86 -5.90 -4.63
C ARG A 185 17.76 -6.48 -5.72
N ALA A 186 18.66 -5.66 -6.27
CA ALA A 186 19.63 -6.12 -7.26
C ALA A 186 20.53 -7.22 -6.69
N ARG A 187 21.08 -7.01 -5.47
CA ARG A 187 21.90 -8.01 -4.77
C ARG A 187 21.13 -9.32 -4.48
N VAL A 188 19.88 -9.21 -4.05
CA VAL A 188 19.04 -10.39 -3.79
C VAL A 188 18.69 -11.12 -5.09
N GLN A 189 18.50 -10.40 -6.19
CA GLN A 189 18.28 -11.04 -7.49
C GLN A 189 19.54 -11.78 -7.98
N GLU A 190 20.71 -11.20 -7.80
CA GLU A 190 22.00 -11.85 -8.07
C GLU A 190 22.16 -13.13 -7.21
N LEU A 191 21.89 -13.01 -5.90
CA LEU A 191 21.89 -14.17 -4.99
C LEU A 191 20.96 -15.28 -5.50
N LYS A 192 19.73 -14.97 -5.88
CA LYS A 192 18.78 -15.95 -6.43
C LYS A 192 19.31 -16.63 -7.70
N ASN A 193 20.00 -15.90 -8.56
CA ASN A 193 20.60 -16.47 -9.77
C ASN A 193 21.73 -17.47 -9.42
N ILE A 194 22.56 -17.15 -8.43
CA ILE A 194 23.60 -18.05 -7.91
C ILE A 194 22.96 -19.31 -7.30
N LEU A 195 21.92 -19.14 -6.47
CA LEU A 195 21.21 -20.25 -5.81
C LEU A 195 20.61 -21.25 -6.80
N LYS A 196 20.16 -20.82 -7.98
CA LYS A 196 19.63 -21.72 -9.04
C LYS A 196 20.66 -22.76 -9.51
N SER A 197 21.93 -22.43 -9.49
CA SER A 197 23.02 -23.32 -9.90
C SER A 197 23.52 -24.24 -8.79
N GLN A 198 23.10 -24.01 -7.54
CA GLN A 198 23.55 -24.72 -6.36
C GLN A 198 22.53 -25.80 -5.94
N LYS A 199 23.01 -26.84 -5.25
CA LYS A 199 22.16 -27.94 -4.73
C LYS A 199 22.31 -28.04 -3.21
N GLY A 200 21.26 -28.46 -2.54
CA GLY A 200 21.23 -28.72 -1.11
C GLY A 200 20.01 -28.14 -0.41
N THR A 201 19.64 -28.73 0.72
CA THR A 201 18.44 -28.36 1.49
C THR A 201 18.49 -26.88 1.96
N GLN A 202 19.64 -26.43 2.46
CA GLN A 202 19.81 -25.05 2.90
C GLN A 202 19.77 -24.05 1.74
N VAL A 203 20.27 -24.43 0.56
CA VAL A 203 20.19 -23.62 -0.66
C VAL A 203 18.72 -23.44 -1.09
N ALA A 204 17.96 -24.54 -1.13
CA ALA A 204 16.53 -24.48 -1.45
C ALA A 204 15.76 -23.65 -0.43
N ARG A 205 16.06 -23.79 0.87
CA ARG A 205 15.45 -23.02 1.94
C ARG A 205 15.77 -21.52 1.81
N LEU A 206 17.04 -21.16 1.55
CA LEU A 206 17.43 -19.77 1.34
C LEU A 206 16.75 -19.18 0.11
N ASN A 207 16.65 -19.92 -1.00
CA ASN A 207 15.97 -19.45 -2.19
C ASN A 207 14.49 -19.08 -1.93
N ASN A 208 13.79 -19.86 -1.11
CA ASN A 208 12.42 -19.58 -0.70
C ASN A 208 12.30 -18.38 0.24
N LEU A 209 13.35 -18.07 1.00
CA LEU A 209 13.37 -16.98 1.97
C LEU A 209 14.08 -15.73 1.45
N ALA A 210 14.71 -15.75 0.28
CA ALA A 210 15.56 -14.67 -0.22
C ALA A 210 14.85 -13.32 -0.31
N ASP A 211 13.55 -13.31 -0.63
CA ASP A 211 12.76 -12.07 -0.72
C ASP A 211 12.54 -11.37 0.62
N TYR A 212 12.75 -12.06 1.73
CA TYR A 212 12.73 -11.49 3.09
C TYR A 212 14.02 -10.75 3.45
N LEU A 213 15.08 -10.86 2.63
CA LEU A 213 16.29 -10.04 2.75
C LEU A 213 16.08 -8.61 2.25
N VAL A 214 14.99 -8.36 1.53
CA VAL A 214 14.53 -7.01 1.19
C VAL A 214 13.48 -6.56 2.21
N LYS A 215 13.65 -5.36 2.76
CA LYS A 215 12.77 -4.78 3.78
C LYS A 215 11.31 -4.77 3.34
N LYS A 216 10.42 -5.26 4.21
CA LYS A 216 8.96 -5.20 4.05
C LYS A 216 8.37 -4.10 4.92
N SER A 217 7.31 -3.46 4.42
CA SER A 217 6.55 -2.45 5.15
C SER A 217 5.21 -3.06 5.58
N VAL A 218 5.01 -3.24 6.88
CA VAL A 218 3.77 -3.82 7.43
C VAL A 218 2.85 -2.69 7.87
N TRP A 219 1.61 -2.74 7.41
CA TRP A 219 0.57 -1.75 7.65
C TRP A 219 -0.66 -2.39 8.24
N MET A 220 -1.19 -1.76 9.28
CA MET A 220 -2.49 -2.05 9.84
C MET A 220 -3.40 -0.86 9.50
N MET A 221 -4.55 -1.12 8.89
CA MET A 221 -5.46 -0.08 8.43
C MET A 221 -6.87 -0.37 8.91
N GLY A 222 -7.55 0.66 9.38
CA GLY A 222 -8.95 0.53 9.78
C GLY A 222 -9.57 1.85 10.22
N GLY A 223 -10.85 1.81 10.52
CA GLY A 223 -11.63 2.95 10.96
C GLY A 223 -11.80 3.02 12.48
N ASP A 224 -12.81 3.78 12.90
CA ASP A 224 -13.08 4.16 14.28
C ASP A 224 -13.29 2.97 15.21
N GLY A 225 -14.10 1.99 14.82
CA GLY A 225 -14.41 0.83 15.66
C GLY A 225 -13.20 -0.02 16.02
N TRP A 226 -12.30 -0.17 15.06
CA TRP A 226 -11.00 -0.81 15.26
C TRP A 226 -10.10 0.00 16.19
N ALA A 227 -9.93 1.29 15.89
CA ALA A 227 -8.90 2.09 16.54
C ALA A 227 -9.30 2.61 17.93
N TYR A 228 -10.60 2.87 18.17
CA TYR A 228 -11.05 3.60 19.35
C TYR A 228 -12.02 2.82 20.24
N ASP A 229 -12.64 1.76 19.72
CA ASP A 229 -13.67 1.01 20.43
C ASP A 229 -13.21 -0.44 20.69
N ILE A 230 -13.83 -1.42 20.07
CA ILE A 230 -13.58 -2.84 20.39
C ILE A 230 -12.16 -3.29 20.07
N GLY A 231 -11.54 -2.74 19.02
CA GLY A 231 -10.18 -3.09 18.62
C GLY A 231 -9.08 -2.30 19.34
N TYR A 232 -9.43 -1.33 20.18
CA TYR A 232 -8.47 -0.43 20.84
C TYR A 232 -7.39 -1.18 21.65
N GLY A 233 -7.77 -2.19 22.40
CA GLY A 233 -6.83 -2.95 23.24
C GLY A 233 -5.72 -3.62 22.43
N GLY A 234 -6.03 -4.15 21.25
CA GLY A 234 -5.05 -4.69 20.32
C GLY A 234 -4.13 -3.63 19.75
N VAL A 235 -4.69 -2.49 19.35
CA VAL A 235 -3.89 -1.35 18.83
C VAL A 235 -2.94 -0.82 19.90
N ASP A 236 -3.41 -0.65 21.13
CA ASP A 236 -2.59 -0.22 22.27
C ASP A 236 -1.43 -1.19 22.53
N HIS A 237 -1.71 -2.50 22.56
CA HIS A 237 -0.69 -3.53 22.72
C HIS A 237 0.37 -3.48 21.60
N VAL A 238 -0.06 -3.33 20.36
CA VAL A 238 0.86 -3.24 19.22
C VAL A 238 1.76 -2.03 19.31
N LEU A 239 1.21 -0.85 19.67
CA LEU A 239 1.98 0.36 19.91
C LEU A 239 2.99 0.17 21.03
N ALA A 240 2.58 -0.43 22.15
CA ALA A 240 3.45 -0.71 23.30
C ALA A 240 4.56 -1.74 22.97
N SER A 241 4.35 -2.61 21.96
CA SER A 241 5.33 -3.64 21.58
C SER A 241 6.63 -3.09 20.99
N GLY A 242 6.64 -1.85 20.50
CA GLY A 242 7.78 -1.22 19.83
C GLY A 242 8.20 -1.89 18.52
N LYS A 243 7.36 -2.75 17.93
CA LYS A 243 7.63 -3.42 16.66
C LYS A 243 7.52 -2.44 15.49
N ASN A 244 8.30 -2.71 14.43
CA ASN A 244 8.34 -1.89 13.22
C ASN A 244 7.10 -2.14 12.35
N VAL A 245 6.01 -1.48 12.69
CA VAL A 245 4.74 -1.49 11.99
C VAL A 245 4.25 -0.07 11.75
N ASN A 246 3.37 0.09 10.76
CA ASN A 246 2.70 1.35 10.49
C ASN A 246 1.21 1.15 10.76
N ILE A 247 0.60 2.12 11.44
CA ILE A 247 -0.82 2.12 11.76
C ILE A 247 -1.46 3.31 11.05
N LEU A 248 -2.42 3.04 10.19
CA LEU A 248 -3.21 4.06 9.49
C LEU A 248 -4.65 4.00 9.98
N VAL A 249 -5.02 4.95 10.82
CA VAL A 249 -6.41 5.13 11.26
C VAL A 249 -7.11 6.07 10.31
N MET A 250 -8.17 5.58 9.68
CA MET A 250 -9.08 6.37 8.86
C MET A 250 -10.23 6.85 9.73
N ASP A 251 -9.96 7.94 10.46
CA ASP A 251 -10.87 8.53 11.42
C ASP A 251 -11.97 9.32 10.71
N THR A 252 -13.17 8.81 10.76
CA THR A 252 -14.39 9.46 10.23
C THR A 252 -15.29 9.98 11.34
N GLN A 253 -14.88 9.81 12.60
CA GLN A 253 -15.61 10.17 13.83
C GLN A 253 -16.97 9.43 14.01
N VAL A 254 -17.22 8.42 13.20
CA VAL A 254 -18.43 7.59 13.23
C VAL A 254 -18.13 6.18 12.68
N TYR A 255 -18.98 5.23 12.91
CA TYR A 255 -18.98 3.97 12.16
C TYR A 255 -19.57 4.19 10.77
N SER A 256 -18.73 4.63 9.84
CA SER A 256 -19.16 5.04 8.50
C SER A 256 -19.73 3.89 7.67
N ASN A 257 -19.14 2.70 7.75
CA ASN A 257 -19.54 1.55 6.93
C ASN A 257 -20.97 1.06 7.27
N THR A 258 -21.35 1.09 8.53
CA THR A 258 -22.66 0.61 9.00
C THR A 258 -23.74 1.68 8.97
N GLY A 259 -23.40 2.92 8.61
CA GLY A 259 -24.36 3.98 8.39
C GLY A 259 -24.26 5.19 9.31
N GLY A 260 -23.16 5.38 10.04
CA GLY A 260 -22.88 6.60 10.78
C GLY A 260 -23.27 6.56 12.26
N GLN A 261 -23.13 5.40 12.91
CA GLN A 261 -23.30 5.27 14.35
C GLN A 261 -22.20 5.99 15.11
N GLN A 262 -22.46 6.37 16.34
CA GLN A 262 -21.50 7.03 17.21
C GLN A 262 -20.29 6.11 17.50
N SER A 263 -19.09 6.66 17.39
CA SER A 263 -17.84 6.08 17.88
C SER A 263 -17.34 6.86 19.10
N ARG A 264 -16.27 6.39 19.73
CA ARG A 264 -15.60 7.17 20.79
C ARG A 264 -14.88 8.42 20.27
N ALA A 265 -14.62 8.50 18.98
CA ALA A 265 -14.08 9.69 18.34
C ALA A 265 -15.15 10.74 18.00
N THR A 266 -16.43 10.41 18.11
CA THR A 266 -17.53 11.34 17.83
C THR A 266 -17.50 12.50 18.82
N MET A 267 -17.42 13.71 18.30
CA MET A 267 -17.35 14.91 19.14
C MET A 267 -18.66 15.11 19.93
N THR A 268 -18.53 15.63 21.16
CA THR A 268 -19.68 15.99 21.99
C THR A 268 -20.57 16.97 21.27
N GLY A 269 -21.87 16.64 21.18
CA GLY A 269 -22.87 17.46 20.50
C GLY A 269 -23.01 17.21 18.99
N ALA A 270 -22.17 16.35 18.41
CA ALA A 270 -22.37 15.91 17.03
C ALA A 270 -23.60 15.01 16.91
N VAL A 271 -24.29 15.09 15.76
CA VAL A 271 -25.42 14.22 15.45
C VAL A 271 -24.90 12.98 14.73
N ALA A 272 -25.08 11.82 15.34
CA ALA A 272 -24.80 10.53 14.74
C ALA A 272 -26.10 9.68 14.73
N LYS A 273 -26.09 8.61 13.95
CA LYS A 273 -27.19 7.63 14.00
C LYS A 273 -26.98 6.72 15.22
N PHE A 274 -27.73 6.93 16.26
CA PHE A 274 -27.64 6.28 17.58
C PHE A 274 -26.29 6.49 18.31
#